data_dd2dbbc212c145b1c7bd52ed7b275b3c
#
_entry.id   dd2dbbc212c145b1c7bd52ed7b275b3c
#
_cell.length_a   1.000
_cell.length_b   1.000
_cell.length_c   1.000
_cell.angle_alpha   90.00
_cell.angle_beta   90.00
_cell.angle_gamma   90.00
#
_symmetry.space_group_name_H-M   'P 1'
#
loop_
_entity.id
_entity.type
_entity.pdbx_description
1 polymer ?
#
loop_
_entity_poly.entity_id
_entity_poly.type
_entity_poly.pdbx_seq_one_letter_code
_entity_poly.pdbx_strand_id
1 'polypeptide(L)'
;MTNVLINKSSSPLGFSKFETNNVAVGELEYEVRQNRESPALCLDNKPIMVKQWQRYIERKIGFVLPSAQSKWLLNAVEQTAAKYKLSLTELWEMVQVNDQLQQQLLDTVLIPESRFFRHEPSIAFIVEIARQYATELSKKNTKTDFDNRVQGKSAHSLDEPFRIWSVGCATGQEVWSVAMTLAANNLSNYTILGTDVSKQALATARAGQYHQRQKMSIPPSYHRFMQPLTTELKAHWQVKPKLHEQVSFIWHNIFTQSLATPHLQQVILCQNVLIYFRQFDQRDILARLTAQCVLGGYIILAPGEALSWRPSNMRRVAHTKINAWQKISA
;
A
#
# COMPACT_ATOMS: atom_id res chain seq x y z
N MET A 1 62.15 29.82 -12.32
CA MET A 1 62.47 30.29 -10.94
C MET A 1 61.25 30.04 -10.09
N THR A 2 61.41 29.07 -9.27
CA THR A 2 61.18 29.00 -7.83
C THR A 2 59.73 28.80 -7.38
N ASN A 3 59.38 27.53 -7.09
CA ASN A 3 58.95 26.94 -5.82
C ASN A 3 58.10 27.84 -4.88
N VAL A 4 56.97 27.30 -4.34
CA VAL A 4 56.92 26.58 -3.07
C VAL A 4 55.48 26.16 -2.74
N LEU A 5 55.28 24.88 -2.48
CA LEU A 5 54.38 24.14 -1.60
C LEU A 5 53.68 24.94 -0.50
N ILE A 6 52.44 24.57 -0.13
CA ILE A 6 52.03 23.98 1.17
C ILE A 6 50.53 23.57 1.18
N ASN A 7 50.32 22.33 1.30
CA ASN A 7 49.43 21.50 2.12
C ASN A 7 48.45 22.14 3.09
N LYS A 8 47.17 21.68 3.08
CA LYS A 8 46.42 20.96 4.15
C LYS A 8 44.95 20.86 3.75
N SER A 9 44.46 19.73 3.40
CA SER A 9 43.73 18.73 4.21
C SER A 9 42.41 19.22 4.84
N SER A 10 41.31 18.81 4.29
CA SER A 10 40.12 18.41 5.06
C SER A 10 39.30 17.41 4.24
N SER A 11 39.17 16.22 4.78
CA SER A 11 38.45 15.07 4.25
C SER A 11 36.93 15.30 4.32
N PRO A 12 36.17 14.79 3.36
CA PRO A 12 34.73 14.62 3.55
C PRO A 12 34.46 13.25 4.17
N LEU A 13 33.49 13.27 5.06
CA LEU A 13 32.91 12.18 5.81
C LEU A 13 32.54 10.99 4.94
N GLY A 14 33.01 9.80 5.35
CA GLY A 14 32.78 8.56 4.67
C GLY A 14 31.32 8.09 4.75
N PHE A 15 30.76 7.76 3.62
CA PHE A 15 29.61 6.88 3.52
C PHE A 15 30.11 5.45 3.73
N SER A 16 29.75 4.86 4.88
CA SER A 16 29.96 3.45 5.15
C SER A 16 29.08 2.62 4.22
N LYS A 17 29.73 1.82 3.41
CA LYS A 17 29.11 0.72 2.66
C LYS A 17 28.47 -0.24 3.67
N PHE A 18 27.16 -0.43 3.61
CA PHE A 18 26.51 -1.57 4.21
C PHE A 18 26.86 -2.79 3.35
N GLU A 19 27.83 -3.56 3.80
CA GLU A 19 28.07 -4.92 3.33
C GLU A 19 26.86 -5.77 3.71
N THR A 20 26.24 -6.36 2.69
CA THR A 20 25.23 -7.40 2.84
C THR A 20 25.93 -8.64 3.38
N ASN A 21 25.79 -8.89 4.67
CA ASN A 21 26.16 -10.16 5.26
C ASN A 21 25.20 -11.24 4.75
N ASN A 22 25.62 -11.94 3.70
CA ASN A 22 25.17 -13.28 3.39
C ASN A 22 25.77 -14.23 4.44
N VAL A 23 25.14 -14.30 5.61
CA VAL A 23 25.47 -15.35 6.58
C VAL A 23 24.66 -16.58 6.22
N ALA A 24 25.40 -17.58 5.91
CA ALA A 24 25.09 -18.95 5.60
C ALA A 24 23.84 -19.51 6.32
N VAL A 25 22.82 -19.83 5.53
CA VAL A 25 21.68 -20.69 5.90
C VAL A 25 22.11 -22.18 5.90
N GLY A 26 23.38 -22.45 5.58
CA GLY A 26 23.88 -23.81 5.32
C GLY A 26 24.35 -24.62 6.53
N GLU A 27 24.64 -24.02 7.68
CA GLU A 27 25.27 -24.76 8.79
C GLU A 27 24.29 -25.19 9.91
N LEU A 28 23.08 -24.72 9.97
CA LEU A 28 22.07 -25.21 10.91
C LEU A 28 21.26 -26.42 10.38
N GLU A 29 21.48 -26.80 9.12
CA GLU A 29 20.76 -27.90 8.47
C GLU A 29 21.36 -29.30 8.75
N TYR A 30 22.52 -29.43 9.35
CA TYR A 30 23.24 -30.71 9.41
C TYR A 30 23.01 -31.53 10.69
N GLU A 31 22.58 -30.95 11.77
CA GLU A 31 22.39 -31.68 13.05
C GLU A 31 20.97 -32.21 13.35
N VAL A 32 19.96 -31.82 12.59
CA VAL A 32 18.55 -32.24 12.84
C VAL A 32 18.15 -33.47 12.02
N ARG A 33 19.01 -33.95 11.11
CA ARG A 33 18.64 -35.00 10.13
C ARG A 33 18.91 -36.46 10.52
N GLN A 34 19.35 -36.75 11.73
CA GLN A 34 19.45 -38.13 12.15
C GLN A 34 18.42 -38.47 13.22
N ASN A 35 17.39 -39.17 12.83
CA ASN A 35 16.26 -39.78 13.56
C ASN A 35 14.93 -39.03 13.44
N ARG A 36 14.21 -39.34 12.35
CA ARG A 36 12.73 -39.50 12.42
C ARG A 36 12.22 -40.16 11.13
N GLU A 37 11.80 -41.40 11.24
CA GLU A 37 10.90 -42.05 10.30
C GLU A 37 9.65 -41.16 10.13
N SER A 38 9.32 -40.79 8.90
CA SER A 38 8.13 -39.98 8.59
C SER A 38 6.87 -40.80 8.93
N PRO A 39 6.02 -40.35 9.85
CA PRO A 39 4.68 -40.93 9.93
C PRO A 39 3.91 -40.47 8.67
N ALA A 40 3.43 -41.42 7.89
CA ALA A 40 2.46 -41.16 6.82
C ALA A 40 1.30 -40.38 7.41
N LEU A 41 1.16 -39.09 7.05
CA LEU A 41 0.06 -38.26 7.48
C LEU A 41 -1.24 -38.83 6.92
N CYS A 42 -2.06 -39.40 7.83
CA CYS A 42 -3.39 -39.85 7.53
C CYS A 42 -4.20 -38.77 6.82
N LEU A 43 -4.75 -39.10 5.66
CA LEU A 43 -5.59 -38.27 4.79
C LEU A 43 -6.87 -37.72 5.50
N ASP A 44 -7.19 -38.17 6.69
CA ASP A 44 -8.41 -37.84 7.45
C ASP A 44 -8.36 -36.49 8.20
N ASN A 45 -7.21 -35.83 8.28
CA ASN A 45 -7.03 -34.57 9.04
C ASN A 45 -7.07 -33.27 8.19
N LYS A 46 -7.26 -33.37 6.88
CA LYS A 46 -7.31 -32.18 6.00
C LYS A 46 -8.31 -31.08 6.44
N PRO A 47 -9.56 -31.39 6.88
CA PRO A 47 -10.51 -30.36 7.29
C PRO A 47 -10.08 -29.60 8.56
N ILE A 48 -9.42 -30.27 9.49
CA ILE A 48 -8.94 -29.66 10.76
C ILE A 48 -7.77 -28.72 10.44
N MET A 49 -6.87 -29.15 9.58
CA MET A 49 -5.72 -28.37 9.13
C MET A 49 -6.15 -27.09 8.39
N VAL A 50 -7.14 -27.17 7.49
CA VAL A 50 -7.69 -25.99 6.78
C VAL A 50 -8.21 -24.96 7.78
N LYS A 51 -9.03 -25.36 8.74
CA LYS A 51 -9.57 -24.45 9.77
C LYS A 51 -8.47 -23.82 10.62
N GLN A 52 -7.39 -24.55 10.88
CA GLN A 52 -6.23 -24.06 11.62
C GLN A 52 -5.53 -22.93 10.85
N TRP A 53 -5.27 -23.12 9.57
CA TRP A 53 -4.68 -22.10 8.70
C TRP A 53 -5.62 -20.90 8.48
N GLN A 54 -6.92 -21.12 8.29
CA GLN A 54 -7.89 -20.03 8.20
C GLN A 54 -7.86 -19.15 9.45
N ARG A 55 -7.90 -19.76 10.66
CA ARG A 55 -7.81 -19.02 11.93
C ARG A 55 -6.47 -18.31 12.11
N TYR A 56 -5.39 -18.88 11.59
CA TYR A 56 -4.08 -18.24 11.61
C TYR A 56 -4.08 -16.95 10.78
N ILE A 57 -4.52 -17.01 9.53
CA ILE A 57 -4.62 -15.86 8.63
C ILE A 57 -5.56 -14.79 9.23
N GLU A 58 -6.72 -15.20 9.72
CA GLU A 58 -7.67 -14.30 10.36
C GLU A 58 -7.06 -13.56 11.56
N ARG A 59 -6.35 -14.26 12.43
CA ARG A 59 -5.68 -13.63 13.59
C ARG A 59 -4.56 -12.66 13.18
N LYS A 60 -3.85 -12.94 12.09
CA LYS A 60 -2.70 -12.15 11.67
C LYS A 60 -3.10 -10.89 10.91
N ILE A 61 -4.07 -10.99 10.01
CA ILE A 61 -4.44 -9.89 9.11
C ILE A 61 -5.95 -9.60 9.06
N GLY A 62 -6.77 -10.29 9.85
CA GLY A 62 -8.22 -10.09 9.91
C GLY A 62 -9.00 -10.70 8.74
N PHE A 63 -8.32 -11.34 7.76
CA PHE A 63 -9.00 -11.87 6.58
C PHE A 63 -9.81 -13.13 6.89
N VAL A 64 -11.10 -13.04 6.67
CA VAL A 64 -12.03 -14.16 6.74
C VAL A 64 -12.12 -14.81 5.37
N LEU A 65 -11.44 -15.94 5.21
CA LEU A 65 -11.46 -16.70 3.96
C LEU A 65 -12.73 -17.55 3.90
N PRO A 66 -13.60 -17.37 2.88
CA PRO A 66 -14.77 -18.21 2.67
C PRO A 66 -14.38 -19.68 2.52
N SER A 67 -15.27 -20.59 2.95
CA SER A 67 -15.03 -22.04 2.82
C SER A 67 -14.79 -22.48 1.35
N ALA A 68 -15.39 -21.80 0.39
CA ALA A 68 -15.15 -22.04 -1.03
C ALA A 68 -13.69 -21.81 -1.44
N GLN A 69 -12.92 -21.00 -0.70
CA GLN A 69 -11.51 -20.71 -0.95
C GLN A 69 -10.55 -21.67 -0.20
N SER A 70 -11.07 -22.69 0.47
CA SER A 70 -10.25 -23.65 1.25
C SER A 70 -9.19 -24.37 0.41
N LYS A 71 -9.53 -24.77 -0.82
CA LYS A 71 -8.57 -25.41 -1.74
C LYS A 71 -7.43 -24.45 -2.11
N TRP A 72 -7.77 -23.21 -2.37
CA TRP A 72 -6.79 -22.19 -2.70
C TRP A 72 -5.85 -21.91 -1.51
N LEU A 73 -6.37 -21.80 -0.28
CA LEU A 73 -5.57 -21.65 0.92
C LEU A 73 -4.59 -22.82 1.11
N LEU A 74 -5.07 -24.06 0.95
CA LEU A 74 -4.20 -25.23 1.04
C LEU A 74 -3.11 -25.23 -0.02
N ASN A 75 -3.44 -24.91 -1.26
CA ASN A 75 -2.44 -24.78 -2.31
C ASN A 75 -1.37 -23.73 -1.98
N ALA A 76 -1.75 -22.58 -1.42
CA ALA A 76 -0.81 -21.55 -1.01
C ALA A 76 0.10 -22.03 0.13
N VAL A 77 -0.44 -22.75 1.10
CA VAL A 77 0.31 -23.36 2.19
C VAL A 77 1.29 -24.42 1.67
N GLU A 78 0.82 -25.33 0.80
CA GLU A 78 1.63 -26.37 0.16
C GLU A 78 2.75 -25.77 -0.70
N GLN A 79 2.46 -24.72 -1.49
CA GLN A 79 3.47 -24.01 -2.28
C GLN A 79 4.54 -23.35 -1.38
N THR A 80 4.10 -22.76 -0.25
CA THR A 80 5.03 -22.15 0.69
C THR A 80 5.92 -23.23 1.33
N ALA A 81 5.35 -24.34 1.77
CA ALA A 81 6.10 -25.48 2.33
C ALA A 81 7.12 -26.03 1.32
N ALA A 82 6.69 -26.27 0.07
CA ALA A 82 7.56 -26.78 -0.98
C ALA A 82 8.72 -25.84 -1.30
N LYS A 83 8.46 -24.52 -1.36
CA LYS A 83 9.49 -23.50 -1.59
C LYS A 83 10.62 -23.55 -0.56
N TYR A 84 10.30 -23.82 0.69
CA TYR A 84 11.26 -23.90 1.79
C TYR A 84 11.68 -25.33 2.13
N LYS A 85 11.22 -26.33 1.36
CA LYS A 85 11.48 -27.76 1.57
C LYS A 85 11.07 -28.25 2.97
N LEU A 86 9.93 -27.75 3.45
CA LEU A 86 9.35 -28.06 4.74
C LEU A 86 8.15 -29.00 4.57
N SER A 87 7.92 -29.86 5.56
CA SER A 87 6.62 -30.49 5.74
C SER A 87 5.56 -29.46 6.21
N LEU A 88 4.28 -29.78 6.10
CA LEU A 88 3.22 -28.88 6.57
C LEU A 88 3.26 -28.66 8.09
N THR A 89 3.74 -29.66 8.85
CA THR A 89 3.91 -29.55 10.30
C THR A 89 5.07 -28.60 10.64
N GLU A 90 6.23 -28.78 10.01
CA GLU A 90 7.38 -27.88 10.18
C GLU A 90 7.02 -26.44 9.77
N LEU A 91 6.32 -26.27 8.64
CA LEU A 91 5.84 -24.96 8.23
C LEU A 91 4.94 -24.33 9.31
N TRP A 92 4.01 -25.12 9.90
CA TRP A 92 3.13 -24.61 10.96
C TRP A 92 3.90 -24.14 12.19
N GLU A 93 4.88 -24.89 12.64
CA GLU A 93 5.73 -24.52 13.77
C GLU A 93 6.58 -23.27 13.47
N MET A 94 7.23 -23.27 12.31
CA MET A 94 8.15 -22.19 11.93
C MET A 94 7.44 -20.86 11.66
N VAL A 95 6.25 -20.85 11.06
CA VAL A 95 5.53 -19.59 10.79
C VAL A 95 5.05 -18.87 12.05
N GLN A 96 5.04 -19.55 13.21
CA GLN A 96 4.70 -18.91 14.49
C GLN A 96 5.82 -18.00 15.01
N VAL A 97 7.09 -18.32 14.67
CA VAL A 97 8.29 -17.69 15.23
C VAL A 97 9.16 -17.01 14.18
N ASN A 98 8.92 -17.23 12.90
CA ASN A 98 9.71 -16.66 11.80
C ASN A 98 8.87 -15.68 10.98
N ASP A 99 9.13 -14.38 11.17
CA ASP A 99 8.41 -13.29 10.51
C ASP A 99 8.59 -13.29 8.99
N GLN A 100 9.76 -13.72 8.48
CA GLN A 100 10.00 -13.79 7.05
C GLN A 100 9.17 -14.89 6.40
N LEU A 101 9.10 -16.06 7.03
CA LEU A 101 8.28 -17.17 6.55
C LEU A 101 6.79 -16.85 6.67
N GLN A 102 6.38 -16.21 7.76
CA GLN A 102 5.02 -15.69 7.93
C GLN A 102 4.66 -14.74 6.78
N GLN A 103 5.51 -13.75 6.49
CA GLN A 103 5.26 -12.79 5.41
C GLN A 103 5.18 -13.49 4.04
N GLN A 104 6.06 -14.47 3.78
CA GLN A 104 6.03 -15.24 2.54
C GLN A 104 4.73 -16.04 2.38
N LEU A 105 4.25 -16.65 3.47
CA LEU A 105 2.95 -17.32 3.47
C LEU A 105 1.82 -16.32 3.17
N LEU A 106 1.80 -15.17 3.84
CA LEU A 106 0.82 -14.12 3.59
C LEU A 106 0.85 -13.65 2.14
N ASP A 107 2.03 -13.39 1.59
CA ASP A 107 2.21 -12.98 0.18
C ASP A 107 1.69 -14.04 -0.82
N THR A 108 1.75 -15.32 -0.45
CA THR A 108 1.23 -16.42 -1.28
C THR A 108 -0.28 -16.60 -1.14
N VAL A 109 -0.81 -16.35 0.08
CA VAL A 109 -2.24 -16.42 0.39
C VAL A 109 -3.00 -15.21 -0.17
N LEU A 110 -2.39 -14.04 -0.23
CA LEU A 110 -3.04 -12.85 -0.73
C LEU A 110 -3.03 -12.81 -2.26
N ILE A 111 -4.21 -12.63 -2.86
CA ILE A 111 -4.32 -12.37 -4.29
C ILE A 111 -4.37 -10.87 -4.50
N PRO A 112 -3.30 -10.24 -5.01
CA PRO A 112 -3.28 -8.80 -5.25
C PRO A 112 -4.08 -8.47 -6.51
N GLU A 113 -5.41 -8.59 -6.45
CA GLU A 113 -6.28 -8.29 -7.57
C GLU A 113 -6.54 -6.78 -7.66
N SER A 114 -5.90 -6.12 -8.61
CA SER A 114 -6.08 -4.71 -8.90
C SER A 114 -5.95 -4.45 -10.40
N ARG A 115 -6.56 -3.36 -10.88
CA ARG A 115 -6.43 -2.89 -12.26
C ARG A 115 -6.38 -1.37 -12.32
N PHE A 116 -5.74 -0.83 -13.34
CA PHE A 116 -5.75 0.59 -13.60
C PHE A 116 -7.18 1.09 -13.85
N PHE A 117 -7.49 2.27 -13.32
CA PHE A 117 -8.77 2.97 -13.52
C PHE A 117 -9.98 2.10 -13.17
N ARG A 118 -9.87 1.25 -12.14
CA ARG A 118 -10.91 0.30 -11.72
C ARG A 118 -12.24 0.98 -11.44
N HIS A 119 -12.21 2.18 -10.85
CA HIS A 119 -13.39 2.97 -10.55
C HIS A 119 -13.16 4.44 -10.89
N GLU A 120 -13.29 4.78 -12.17
CA GLU A 120 -13.09 6.14 -12.70
C GLU A 120 -13.89 7.23 -11.98
N PRO A 121 -15.18 7.02 -11.55
CA PRO A 121 -15.91 8.03 -10.83
C PRO A 121 -15.24 8.47 -9.51
N SER A 122 -14.66 7.55 -8.76
CA SER A 122 -13.91 7.89 -7.53
C SER A 122 -12.66 8.71 -7.85
N ILE A 123 -11.95 8.37 -8.92
CA ILE A 123 -10.75 9.09 -9.36
C ILE A 123 -11.11 10.51 -9.79
N ALA A 124 -12.18 10.68 -10.57
CA ALA A 124 -12.68 11.98 -11.00
C ALA A 124 -13.08 12.86 -9.79
N PHE A 125 -13.74 12.28 -8.80
CA PHE A 125 -14.11 12.97 -7.57
C PHE A 125 -12.88 13.44 -6.77
N ILE A 126 -11.81 12.64 -6.71
CA ILE A 126 -10.54 13.07 -6.07
C ILE A 126 -9.95 14.30 -6.75
N VAL A 127 -9.99 14.36 -8.08
CA VAL A 127 -9.50 15.52 -8.84
C VAL A 127 -10.31 16.77 -8.51
N GLU A 128 -11.64 16.62 -8.37
CA GLU A 128 -12.51 17.73 -7.98
C GLU A 128 -12.13 18.27 -6.59
N ILE A 129 -11.98 17.37 -5.59
CA ILE A 129 -11.57 17.75 -4.23
C ILE A 129 -10.19 18.43 -4.26
N ALA A 130 -9.23 17.88 -5.02
CA ALA A 130 -7.87 18.41 -5.12
C ALA A 130 -7.85 19.82 -5.74
N ARG A 131 -8.72 20.09 -6.73
CA ARG A 131 -8.87 21.43 -7.31
C ARG A 131 -9.47 22.43 -6.31
N GLN A 132 -10.49 22.00 -5.55
CA GLN A 132 -11.06 22.83 -4.49
C GLN A 132 -10.04 23.16 -3.44
N TYR A 133 -9.27 22.17 -2.98
CA TYR A 133 -8.17 22.35 -2.02
C TYR A 133 -7.12 23.34 -2.54
N ALA A 134 -6.66 23.18 -3.77
CA ALA A 134 -5.68 24.09 -4.39
C ALA A 134 -6.19 25.53 -4.47
N THR A 135 -7.47 25.71 -4.79
CA THR A 135 -8.12 27.03 -4.85
C THR A 135 -8.21 27.69 -3.47
N GLU A 136 -8.57 26.90 -2.45
CA GLU A 136 -8.66 27.39 -1.06
C GLU A 136 -7.27 27.76 -0.52
N LEU A 137 -6.26 26.95 -0.81
CA LEU A 137 -4.87 27.20 -0.42
C LEU A 137 -4.36 28.51 -1.04
N SER A 138 -4.61 28.72 -2.34
CA SER A 138 -4.23 29.95 -3.04
C SER A 138 -4.89 31.20 -2.41
N LYS A 139 -6.16 31.12 -2.03
CA LYS A 139 -6.87 32.22 -1.35
C LYS A 139 -6.27 32.52 0.03
N LYS A 140 -5.91 31.48 0.81
CA LYS A 140 -5.27 31.65 2.13
C LYS A 140 -3.88 32.28 1.98
N ASN A 141 -3.07 31.81 1.04
CA ASN A 141 -1.74 32.35 0.80
C ASN A 141 -1.80 33.84 0.41
N THR A 142 -2.71 34.24 -0.48
CA THR A 142 -2.89 35.64 -0.87
C THR A 142 -3.25 36.53 0.33
N LYS A 143 -4.13 36.05 1.23
CA LYS A 143 -4.50 36.81 2.43
C LYS A 143 -3.33 36.92 3.43
N THR A 144 -2.63 35.80 3.66
CA THR A 144 -1.47 35.74 4.56
C THR A 144 -0.33 36.59 4.06
N ASP A 145 -0.05 36.61 2.75
CA ASP A 145 0.97 37.46 2.12
C ASP A 145 0.62 38.96 2.25
N PHE A 146 -0.64 39.31 2.12
CA PHE A 146 -1.10 40.68 2.35
C PHE A 146 -0.89 41.10 3.81
N ASP A 147 -1.32 40.27 4.76
CA ASP A 147 -1.20 40.52 6.21
C ASP A 147 0.28 40.57 6.63
N ASN A 148 1.14 39.71 6.09
CA ASN A 148 2.59 39.70 6.37
C ASN A 148 3.29 40.92 5.79
N ARG A 149 2.93 41.39 4.58
CA ARG A 149 3.44 42.64 4.01
C ARG A 149 3.09 43.86 4.84
N VAL A 150 1.86 43.90 5.38
CA VAL A 150 1.42 44.97 6.29
C VAL A 150 2.18 44.94 7.60
N GLN A 151 2.61 43.75 8.08
CA GLN A 151 3.34 43.56 9.33
C GLN A 151 4.87 43.50 9.16
N GLY A 152 5.41 43.64 7.92
CA GLY A 152 6.84 43.55 7.66
C GLY A 152 7.48 42.20 7.89
N LYS A 153 6.68 41.12 7.93
CA LYS A 153 7.13 39.74 8.11
C LYS A 153 7.40 39.06 6.78
N SER A 154 8.42 38.19 6.73
CA SER A 154 8.68 37.35 5.55
C SER A 154 7.52 36.38 5.32
N ALA A 155 7.02 36.32 4.07
CA ALA A 155 5.97 35.40 3.69
C ALA A 155 6.51 33.95 3.70
N HIS A 156 6.09 33.15 4.69
CA HIS A 156 6.25 31.69 4.63
C HIS A 156 5.00 31.14 3.95
N SER A 157 5.16 30.73 2.70
CA SER A 157 4.14 29.97 1.97
C SER A 157 3.86 28.67 2.73
N LEU A 158 2.63 28.51 3.23
CA LEU A 158 2.16 27.25 3.80
C LEU A 158 1.75 26.32 2.64
N ASP A 159 2.74 25.84 1.89
CA ASP A 159 2.52 24.96 0.74
C ASP A 159 2.30 23.51 1.20
N GLU A 160 1.25 23.28 2.01
CA GLU A 160 0.91 21.93 2.42
C GLU A 160 0.39 21.09 1.23
N PRO A 161 0.96 19.91 0.96
CA PRO A 161 0.50 19.06 -0.12
C PRO A 161 -0.90 18.49 0.17
N PHE A 162 -1.67 18.29 -0.88
CA PHE A 162 -2.91 17.52 -0.82
C PHE A 162 -2.57 16.04 -0.61
N ARG A 163 -2.91 15.49 0.57
CA ARG A 163 -2.52 14.13 0.98
C ARG A 163 -3.63 13.14 0.70
N ILE A 164 -3.25 12.06 0.04
CA ILE A 164 -4.13 10.94 -0.33
C ILE A 164 -3.54 9.67 0.24
N TRP A 165 -4.37 8.85 0.87
CA TRP A 165 -3.99 7.51 1.33
C TRP A 165 -4.83 6.44 0.66
N SER A 166 -4.21 5.52 -0.09
CA SER A 166 -4.82 4.31 -0.66
C SER A 166 -4.51 3.12 0.23
N VAL A 167 -5.53 2.57 0.87
CA VAL A 167 -5.47 1.43 1.79
C VAL A 167 -5.70 0.14 1.02
N GLY A 168 -4.84 -0.87 1.21
CA GLY A 168 -4.91 -2.11 0.44
C GLY A 168 -4.63 -1.88 -1.04
N CYS A 169 -3.57 -1.11 -1.34
CA CYS A 169 -3.24 -0.66 -2.70
C CYS A 169 -2.79 -1.79 -3.64
N ALA A 170 -2.61 -3.01 -3.15
CA ALA A 170 -2.12 -4.17 -3.89
C ALA A 170 -0.84 -3.83 -4.68
N THR A 171 -0.81 -4.16 -5.96
CA THR A 171 0.33 -3.87 -6.85
C THR A 171 0.35 -2.44 -7.39
N GLY A 172 -0.42 -1.50 -6.79
CA GLY A 172 -0.27 -0.06 -6.96
C GLY A 172 -1.07 0.58 -8.09
N GLN A 173 -1.88 -0.15 -8.86
CA GLN A 173 -2.61 0.38 -10.01
C GLN A 173 -3.57 1.52 -9.64
N GLU A 174 -4.26 1.44 -8.49
CA GLU A 174 -5.14 2.51 -8.01
C GLU A 174 -4.34 3.79 -7.74
N VAL A 175 -3.24 3.68 -7.00
CA VAL A 175 -2.34 4.80 -6.68
C VAL A 175 -1.82 5.47 -7.93
N TRP A 176 -1.32 4.68 -8.89
CA TRP A 176 -0.81 5.23 -10.16
C TRP A 176 -1.91 5.84 -11.02
N SER A 177 -3.12 5.29 -11.01
CA SER A 177 -4.27 5.88 -11.73
C SER A 177 -4.62 7.25 -11.18
N VAL A 178 -4.64 7.41 -9.86
CA VAL A 178 -4.85 8.70 -9.20
C VAL A 178 -3.72 9.67 -9.56
N ALA A 179 -2.46 9.26 -9.44
CA ALA A 179 -1.29 10.09 -9.77
C ALA A 179 -1.31 10.58 -11.22
N MET A 180 -1.58 9.66 -12.17
CA MET A 180 -1.71 10.00 -13.60
C MET A 180 -2.82 11.02 -13.84
N THR A 181 -3.96 10.87 -13.14
CA THR A 181 -5.11 11.77 -13.34
C THR A 181 -4.84 13.15 -12.74
N LEU A 182 -4.24 13.23 -11.55
CA LEU A 182 -3.85 14.52 -10.96
C LEU A 182 -2.84 15.25 -11.87
N ALA A 183 -1.80 14.56 -12.33
CA ALA A 183 -0.79 15.11 -13.25
C ALA A 183 -1.41 15.54 -14.59
N ALA A 184 -2.38 14.77 -15.14
CA ALA A 184 -3.09 15.14 -16.37
C ALA A 184 -3.93 16.41 -16.21
N ASN A 185 -4.34 16.74 -14.99
CA ASN A 185 -5.10 17.94 -14.63
C ASN A 185 -4.21 19.10 -14.10
N ASN A 186 -2.89 19.03 -14.31
CA ASN A 186 -1.90 20.03 -13.88
C ASN A 186 -1.90 20.29 -12.37
N LEU A 187 -2.31 19.30 -11.58
CA LEU A 187 -2.19 19.34 -10.13
C LEU A 187 -0.84 18.71 -9.77
N SER A 188 0.02 19.46 -9.10
CA SER A 188 1.40 19.04 -8.78
C SER A 188 1.70 19.00 -7.29
N ASN A 189 0.95 19.77 -6.46
CA ASN A 189 1.17 19.81 -5.02
C ASN A 189 0.31 18.76 -4.30
N TYR A 190 0.71 17.48 -4.41
CA TYR A 190 0.06 16.37 -3.72
C TYR A 190 1.06 15.32 -3.29
N THR A 191 0.64 14.46 -2.36
CA THR A 191 1.33 13.23 -2.01
C THR A 191 0.35 12.08 -1.94
N ILE A 192 0.73 10.90 -2.43
CA ILE A 192 -0.08 9.69 -2.34
C ILE A 192 0.70 8.63 -1.57
N LEU A 193 0.10 8.14 -0.50
CA LEU A 193 0.58 7.00 0.25
C LEU A 193 -0.22 5.75 -0.14
N GLY A 194 0.43 4.75 -0.70
CA GLY A 194 -0.14 3.42 -0.87
C GLY A 194 0.29 2.49 0.25
N THR A 195 -0.64 1.77 0.84
CA THR A 195 -0.32 0.78 1.88
C THR A 195 -0.94 -0.58 1.58
N ASP A 196 -0.20 -1.64 1.90
CA ASP A 196 -0.68 -3.02 1.80
C ASP A 196 0.04 -3.91 2.80
N VAL A 197 -0.55 -5.04 3.13
CA VAL A 197 0.04 -6.05 4.00
C VAL A 197 0.94 -7.02 3.22
N SER A 198 0.83 -7.08 1.90
CA SER A 198 1.70 -7.86 1.02
C SER A 198 2.97 -7.08 0.67
N LYS A 199 4.12 -7.56 1.15
CA LYS A 199 5.43 -7.00 0.78
C LYS A 199 5.75 -7.21 -0.69
N GLN A 200 5.33 -8.34 -1.26
CA GLN A 200 5.52 -8.65 -2.68
C GLN A 200 4.71 -7.72 -3.58
N ALA A 201 3.45 -7.46 -3.23
CA ALA A 201 2.62 -6.52 -3.97
C ALA A 201 3.22 -5.09 -3.93
N LEU A 202 3.68 -4.65 -2.75
CA LEU A 202 4.33 -3.35 -2.59
C LEU A 202 5.65 -3.23 -3.37
N ALA A 203 6.41 -4.32 -3.52
CA ALA A 203 7.62 -4.31 -4.36
C ALA A 203 7.26 -4.03 -5.83
N THR A 204 6.20 -4.67 -6.35
CA THR A 204 5.67 -4.39 -7.70
C THR A 204 5.15 -2.96 -7.82
N ALA A 205 4.41 -2.49 -6.81
CA ALA A 205 3.88 -1.13 -6.77
C ALA A 205 5.00 -0.07 -6.82
N ARG A 206 6.06 -0.24 -6.02
CA ARG A 206 7.24 0.65 -6.01
C ARG A 206 7.99 0.64 -7.34
N ALA A 207 8.15 -0.53 -7.95
CA ALA A 207 8.80 -0.64 -9.25
C ALA A 207 7.99 0.08 -10.35
N GLY A 208 6.67 0.15 -10.20
CA GLY A 208 5.77 0.74 -11.18
C GLY A 208 5.82 0.04 -12.54
N GLN A 209 6.20 -1.25 -12.53
CA GLN A 209 6.41 -2.05 -13.74
C GLN A 209 5.26 -3.02 -13.97
N TYR A 210 4.70 -2.97 -15.17
CA TYR A 210 3.49 -3.70 -15.50
C TYR A 210 3.60 -4.36 -16.88
N HIS A 211 3.00 -5.55 -17.01
CA HIS A 211 2.93 -6.24 -18.29
C HIS A 211 2.04 -5.47 -19.29
N GLN A 212 2.29 -5.65 -20.59
CA GLN A 212 1.51 -5.06 -21.68
C GLN A 212 -0.01 -5.17 -21.48
N ARG A 213 -0.50 -6.33 -21.03
CA ARG A 213 -1.94 -6.54 -20.77
C ARG A 213 -2.51 -5.57 -19.73
N GLN A 214 -1.75 -5.26 -18.68
CA GLN A 214 -2.17 -4.31 -17.63
C GLN A 214 -2.16 -2.88 -18.17
N LYS A 215 -1.18 -2.51 -19.00
CA LYS A 215 -1.14 -1.21 -19.67
C LYS A 215 -2.36 -1.00 -20.57
N MET A 216 -2.87 -2.03 -21.23
CA MET A 216 -4.06 -1.93 -22.08
C MET A 216 -5.33 -1.51 -21.32
N SER A 217 -5.39 -1.67 -19.99
CA SER A 217 -6.48 -1.16 -19.17
C SER A 217 -6.36 0.33 -18.82
N ILE A 218 -5.23 0.98 -19.17
CA ILE A 218 -5.03 2.42 -18.99
C ILE A 218 -5.66 3.14 -20.19
N PRO A 219 -6.54 4.12 -19.97
CA PRO A 219 -7.11 4.91 -21.08
C PRO A 219 -6.00 5.58 -21.92
N PRO A 220 -6.14 5.67 -23.25
CA PRO A 220 -5.08 6.18 -24.14
C PRO A 220 -4.52 7.55 -23.78
N SER A 221 -5.35 8.44 -23.23
CA SER A 221 -4.96 9.79 -22.77
C SER A 221 -3.89 9.78 -21.69
N TYR A 222 -3.77 8.70 -20.92
CA TYR A 222 -2.80 8.52 -19.84
C TYR A 222 -1.57 7.70 -20.26
N HIS A 223 -1.51 7.14 -21.47
CA HIS A 223 -0.35 6.39 -21.93
C HIS A 223 0.95 7.23 -21.92
N ARG A 224 0.83 8.56 -22.04
CA ARG A 224 1.97 9.49 -21.93
C ARG A 224 2.71 9.41 -20.58
N PHE A 225 2.11 8.86 -19.55
CA PHE A 225 2.72 8.66 -18.22
C PHE A 225 3.42 7.30 -18.08
N MET A 226 3.36 6.47 -19.10
CA MET A 226 4.06 5.19 -19.18
C MET A 226 5.21 5.29 -20.18
N GLN A 227 6.26 4.51 -19.94
CA GLN A 227 7.37 4.33 -20.87
C GLN A 227 7.65 2.84 -21.07
N PRO A 228 8.10 2.42 -22.26
CA PRO A 228 8.50 1.03 -22.48
C PRO A 228 9.73 0.71 -21.64
N LEU A 229 9.75 -0.46 -21.04
CA LEU A 229 10.93 -1.02 -20.41
C LEU A 229 11.54 -2.02 -21.40
N THR A 230 12.70 -1.64 -21.95
CA THR A 230 13.40 -2.47 -22.93
C THR A 230 14.16 -3.58 -22.19
N THR A 231 13.50 -4.72 -21.98
CA THR A 231 14.16 -5.96 -21.56
C THR A 231 13.97 -6.98 -22.69
N GLU A 232 14.99 -7.72 -23.03
CA GLU A 232 15.08 -8.56 -24.23
C GLU A 232 13.97 -9.63 -24.39
N LEU A 233 13.15 -9.87 -23.38
CA LEU A 233 12.24 -11.01 -23.34
C LEU A 233 10.75 -10.74 -23.08
N LYS A 234 10.33 -9.54 -22.67
CA LYS A 234 8.91 -9.25 -22.41
C LYS A 234 8.57 -7.77 -22.57
N ALA A 235 7.47 -7.48 -23.23
CA ALA A 235 6.90 -6.14 -23.32
C ALA A 235 6.39 -5.69 -21.94
N HIS A 236 7.24 -5.04 -21.15
CA HIS A 236 6.90 -4.39 -19.91
C HIS A 236 6.85 -2.88 -20.09
N TRP A 237 6.02 -2.26 -19.28
CA TRP A 237 5.85 -0.82 -19.24
C TRP A 237 6.08 -0.35 -17.81
N GLN A 238 6.73 0.81 -17.68
CA GLN A 238 7.00 1.42 -16.40
C GLN A 238 6.33 2.79 -16.31
N VAL A 239 5.81 3.11 -15.13
CA VAL A 239 5.37 4.46 -14.79
C VAL A 239 6.56 5.41 -14.85
N LYS A 240 6.39 6.57 -15.50
CA LYS A 240 7.48 7.54 -15.66
C LYS A 240 8.01 8.06 -14.30
N PRO A 241 9.33 8.27 -14.15
CA PRO A 241 9.97 8.68 -12.89
C PRO A 241 9.34 9.90 -12.22
N LYS A 242 8.90 10.88 -12.98
CA LYS A 242 8.29 12.12 -12.47
C LYS A 242 7.08 11.88 -11.56
N LEU A 243 6.30 10.80 -11.78
CA LEU A 243 5.17 10.47 -10.90
C LEU A 243 5.62 9.82 -9.58
N HIS A 244 6.80 9.20 -9.55
CA HIS A 244 7.32 8.55 -8.35
C HIS A 244 7.67 9.55 -7.24
N GLU A 245 7.95 10.81 -7.58
CA GLU A 245 8.33 11.85 -6.63
C GLU A 245 7.23 12.15 -5.60
N GLN A 246 5.97 11.93 -5.97
CA GLN A 246 4.79 12.25 -5.15
C GLN A 246 4.08 11.01 -4.60
N VAL A 247 4.66 9.82 -4.83
CA VAL A 247 4.04 8.55 -4.46
C VAL A 247 4.97 7.76 -3.55
N SER A 248 4.43 7.23 -2.47
CA SER A 248 5.16 6.34 -1.58
C SER A 248 4.34 5.09 -1.27
N PHE A 249 5.05 3.98 -1.01
CA PHE A 249 4.43 2.71 -0.66
C PHE A 249 5.07 2.16 0.59
N ILE A 250 4.27 1.86 1.62
CA ILE A 250 4.74 1.28 2.87
C ILE A 250 3.92 0.04 3.27
N TRP A 251 4.58 -0.87 3.95
CA TRP A 251 3.90 -2.01 4.56
C TRP A 251 3.05 -1.54 5.73
N HIS A 252 1.79 -1.94 5.76
CA HIS A 252 0.88 -1.60 6.83
C HIS A 252 -0.22 -2.64 6.94
N ASN A 253 -0.44 -3.12 8.17
CA ASN A 253 -1.56 -4.00 8.49
C ASN A 253 -2.68 -3.19 9.13
N ILE A 254 -3.69 -2.84 8.34
CA ILE A 254 -4.83 -2.04 8.80
C ILE A 254 -5.63 -2.73 9.91
N PHE A 255 -5.53 -4.04 10.04
CA PHE A 255 -6.22 -4.81 11.07
C PHE A 255 -5.60 -4.58 12.46
N THR A 256 -4.29 -4.54 12.58
CA THR A 256 -3.58 -4.48 13.86
C THR A 256 -2.99 -3.10 14.18
N GLN A 257 -2.70 -2.29 13.17
CA GLN A 257 -2.05 -0.98 13.32
C GLN A 257 -3.04 0.16 13.09
N SER A 258 -2.97 1.19 13.94
CA SER A 258 -3.85 2.36 13.84
C SER A 258 -3.36 3.42 12.87
N LEU A 259 -2.04 3.65 12.80
CA LEU A 259 -1.45 4.75 12.06
C LEU A 259 -0.50 4.23 10.98
N ALA A 260 -0.75 4.58 9.72
CA ALA A 260 0.17 4.37 8.61
C ALA A 260 1.09 5.58 8.41
N THR A 261 0.69 6.74 8.87
CA THR A 261 1.36 8.03 8.68
C THR A 261 1.06 8.97 9.83
N PRO A 262 1.99 9.85 10.22
CA PRO A 262 1.75 10.86 11.26
C PRO A 262 0.85 12.01 10.76
N HIS A 263 0.60 12.10 9.46
CA HIS A 263 -0.17 13.19 8.86
C HIS A 263 -1.61 12.78 8.58
N LEU A 264 -2.56 13.67 8.88
CA LEU A 264 -3.95 13.50 8.47
C LEU A 264 -4.09 13.64 6.95
N GLN A 265 -5.07 12.95 6.38
CA GLN A 265 -5.29 12.84 4.95
C GLN A 265 -6.53 13.61 4.51
N GLN A 266 -6.46 14.33 3.39
CA GLN A 266 -7.63 14.95 2.78
C GLN A 266 -8.52 13.91 2.11
N VAL A 267 -7.94 12.85 1.55
CA VAL A 267 -8.69 11.73 0.98
C VAL A 267 -8.09 10.40 1.43
N ILE A 268 -8.94 9.48 1.85
CA ILE A 268 -8.60 8.09 2.12
C ILE A 268 -9.41 7.20 1.18
N LEU A 269 -8.72 6.43 0.34
CA LEU A 269 -9.29 5.39 -0.51
C LEU A 269 -9.20 4.05 0.22
N CYS A 270 -10.33 3.38 0.43
CA CYS A 270 -10.37 2.03 0.97
C CYS A 270 -11.38 1.22 0.16
N GLN A 271 -10.96 0.79 -1.04
CA GLN A 271 -11.84 0.15 -2.01
C GLN A 271 -11.52 -1.33 -2.16
N ASN A 272 -12.54 -2.20 -2.07
CA ASN A 272 -12.43 -3.65 -2.18
C ASN A 272 -11.50 -4.29 -1.12
N VAL A 273 -11.45 -3.68 0.05
CA VAL A 273 -10.65 -4.13 1.19
C VAL A 273 -11.55 -4.63 2.32
N LEU A 274 -12.62 -3.89 2.63
CA LEU A 274 -13.50 -4.21 3.76
C LEU A 274 -14.25 -5.52 3.59
N ILE A 275 -14.45 -5.98 2.36
CA ILE A 275 -15.12 -7.25 2.04
C ILE A 275 -14.44 -8.48 2.66
N TYR A 276 -13.18 -8.37 3.05
CA TYR A 276 -12.42 -9.46 3.65
C TYR A 276 -12.54 -9.53 5.18
N PHE A 277 -13.16 -8.53 5.82
CA PHE A 277 -13.23 -8.43 7.27
C PHE A 277 -14.63 -8.70 7.80
N ARG A 278 -14.72 -9.18 9.04
CA ARG A 278 -16.00 -9.29 9.76
C ARG A 278 -16.61 -7.90 9.99
N GLN A 279 -17.92 -7.82 10.15
CA GLN A 279 -18.61 -6.54 10.30
C GLN A 279 -18.10 -5.69 11.47
N PHE A 280 -17.75 -6.31 12.61
CA PHE A 280 -17.19 -5.56 13.73
C PHE A 280 -15.78 -5.05 13.45
N ASP A 281 -14.94 -5.84 12.77
CA ASP A 281 -13.60 -5.41 12.33
C ASP A 281 -13.71 -4.26 11.31
N GLN A 282 -14.67 -4.32 10.38
CA GLN A 282 -14.92 -3.23 9.45
C GLN A 282 -15.22 -1.91 10.17
N ARG A 283 -16.03 -1.95 11.25
CA ARG A 283 -16.34 -0.76 12.05
C ARG A 283 -15.10 -0.19 12.72
N ASP A 284 -14.25 -1.03 13.29
CA ASP A 284 -13.03 -0.61 13.95
C ASP A 284 -12.01 -0.05 12.95
N ILE A 285 -11.88 -0.67 11.77
CA ILE A 285 -11.07 -0.16 10.67
C ILE A 285 -11.59 1.21 10.23
N LEU A 286 -12.88 1.35 9.97
CA LEU A 286 -13.48 2.62 9.54
C LEU A 286 -13.35 3.73 10.59
N ALA A 287 -13.43 3.40 11.88
CA ALA A 287 -13.17 4.36 12.96
C ALA A 287 -11.72 4.86 12.92
N ARG A 288 -10.74 3.96 12.73
CA ARG A 288 -9.33 4.34 12.57
C ARG A 288 -9.08 5.19 11.32
N LEU A 289 -9.69 4.85 10.20
CA LEU A 289 -9.61 5.66 8.97
C LEU A 289 -10.22 7.06 9.19
N THR A 290 -11.36 7.14 9.89
CA THR A 290 -11.99 8.42 10.23
C THR A 290 -11.07 9.28 11.11
N ALA A 291 -10.36 8.70 12.07
CA ALA A 291 -9.38 9.41 12.89
C ALA A 291 -8.21 9.97 12.07
N GLN A 292 -7.82 9.29 10.97
CA GLN A 292 -6.75 9.73 10.04
C GLN A 292 -7.22 10.72 8.97
N CYS A 293 -8.51 11.03 8.89
CA CYS A 293 -9.05 11.97 7.94
C CYS A 293 -9.10 13.38 8.54
N VAL A 294 -8.73 14.41 7.79
CA VAL A 294 -8.90 15.81 8.21
C VAL A 294 -10.37 16.17 8.33
N LEU A 295 -10.71 17.19 9.11
CA LEU A 295 -12.05 17.79 9.08
C LEU A 295 -12.33 18.33 7.66
N GLY A 296 -13.50 18.01 7.10
CA GLY A 296 -13.84 18.31 5.71
C GLY A 296 -13.26 17.31 4.68
N GLY A 297 -12.35 16.42 5.09
CA GLY A 297 -11.79 15.39 4.22
C GLY A 297 -12.75 14.23 3.93
N TYR A 298 -12.32 13.30 3.10
CA TYR A 298 -13.21 12.26 2.55
C TYR A 298 -12.64 10.86 2.72
N ILE A 299 -13.52 9.90 3.04
CA ILE A 299 -13.26 8.46 2.92
C ILE A 299 -14.07 7.95 1.73
N ILE A 300 -13.41 7.30 0.78
CA ILE A 300 -14.02 6.74 -0.43
C ILE A 300 -13.91 5.21 -0.37
N LEU A 301 -15.06 4.55 -0.39
CA LEU A 301 -15.20 3.09 -0.34
C LEU A 301 -15.62 2.56 -1.71
N ALA A 302 -15.49 1.25 -1.94
CA ALA A 302 -16.05 0.66 -3.15
C ALA A 302 -17.60 0.72 -3.12
N PRO A 303 -18.24 0.80 -4.30
CA PRO A 303 -19.68 0.64 -4.38
C PRO A 303 -20.13 -0.65 -3.69
N GLY A 304 -21.10 -0.55 -2.78
CA GLY A 304 -21.61 -1.71 -2.03
C GLY A 304 -20.90 -2.06 -0.72
N GLU A 305 -19.73 -1.47 -0.44
CA GLU A 305 -19.05 -1.67 0.85
C GLU A 305 -19.67 -0.82 1.97
N ALA A 306 -19.63 -1.34 3.20
CA ALA A 306 -20.04 -0.64 4.43
C ALA A 306 -21.43 0.04 4.35
N LEU A 307 -22.40 -0.59 3.72
CA LEU A 307 -23.74 -0.01 3.48
C LEU A 307 -24.48 0.36 4.77
N SER A 308 -24.19 -0.31 5.89
CA SER A 308 -24.79 -0.06 7.20
C SER A 308 -24.01 0.96 8.05
N TRP A 309 -22.86 1.43 7.59
CA TRP A 309 -22.03 2.37 8.34
C TRP A 309 -22.71 3.75 8.43
N ARG A 310 -22.91 4.25 9.65
CA ARG A 310 -23.58 5.53 9.92
C ARG A 310 -22.94 6.21 11.12
N PRO A 311 -21.66 6.67 11.02
CA PRO A 311 -21.01 7.36 12.12
C PRO A 311 -21.56 8.78 12.25
N SER A 312 -21.62 9.31 13.49
CA SER A 312 -22.10 10.66 13.77
C SER A 312 -21.21 11.77 13.22
N ASN A 313 -19.92 11.49 13.08
CA ASN A 313 -18.91 12.45 12.63
C ASN A 313 -18.60 12.40 11.12
N MET A 314 -19.34 11.59 10.37
CA MET A 314 -19.21 11.52 8.91
C MET A 314 -20.58 11.68 8.25
N ARG A 315 -20.62 12.40 7.15
CA ARG A 315 -21.81 12.59 6.32
C ARG A 315 -21.61 11.94 4.95
N ARG A 316 -22.55 11.11 4.54
CA ARG A 316 -22.52 10.50 3.21
C ARG A 316 -22.68 11.57 2.12
N VAL A 317 -21.82 11.50 1.11
CA VAL A 317 -21.91 12.37 -0.07
C VAL A 317 -23.08 11.92 -0.95
N ALA A 318 -23.94 12.85 -1.34
CA ALA A 318 -25.07 12.58 -2.24
C ALA A 318 -24.57 12.44 -3.68
N HIS A 319 -24.10 11.25 -4.05
CA HIS A 319 -23.60 10.95 -5.39
C HIS A 319 -24.01 9.54 -5.81
N THR A 320 -24.51 9.38 -7.05
CA THR A 320 -25.09 8.10 -7.52
C THR A 320 -24.05 7.02 -7.84
N LYS A 321 -22.83 7.42 -8.21
CA LYS A 321 -21.78 6.50 -8.71
C LYS A 321 -20.66 6.26 -7.71
N ILE A 322 -20.57 6.99 -6.60
CA ILE A 322 -19.50 6.85 -5.61
C ILE A 322 -20.04 6.59 -4.22
N ASN A 323 -19.30 5.86 -3.42
CA ASN A 323 -19.57 5.64 -2.00
C ASN A 323 -18.52 6.42 -1.19
N ALA A 324 -18.82 7.71 -0.99
CA ALA A 324 -17.94 8.64 -0.29
C ALA A 324 -18.60 9.22 0.96
N TRP A 325 -17.77 9.50 1.96
CA TRP A 325 -18.16 10.05 3.25
C TRP A 325 -17.25 11.22 3.60
N GLN A 326 -17.84 12.35 3.96
CA GLN A 326 -17.11 13.54 4.38
C GLN A 326 -17.08 13.66 5.90
N LYS A 327 -15.91 13.92 6.47
CA LYS A 327 -15.77 14.17 7.92
C LYS A 327 -16.31 15.56 8.27
N ILE A 328 -17.32 15.59 9.14
CA ILE A 328 -18.06 16.82 9.50
C ILE A 328 -17.79 17.30 10.93
N SER A 329 -17.21 16.46 11.76
CA SER A 329 -16.77 16.82 13.14
C SER A 329 -15.57 15.97 13.57
N ALA A 330 -14.93 16.36 14.66
CA ALA A 330 -13.77 15.70 15.24
C ALA A 330 -14.09 14.27 15.72
#